data_e9fa698d26d9dd237da16f60ccddace9
#
_entry.id   e9fa698d26d9dd237da16f60ccddace9
#
_cell.length_a   1.000
_cell.length_b   1.000
_cell.length_c   1.000
_cell.angle_alpha   90.00
_cell.angle_beta   90.00
_cell.angle_gamma   90.00
#
_symmetry.space_group_name_H-M   'P 1'
#
loop_
_entity.id
_entity.type
_entity.pdbx_description
1 polymer ?
#
loop_
_entity_poly.entity_id
_entity_poly.type
_entity_poly.pdbx_seq_one_letter_code
_entity_poly.pdbx_strand_id
1 'polypeptide(L)'
;MTEKIGVYVCHCGTNIAGTVDVEDVSKWAAEELKSRGVVVARDYKFMCSSLGQELIEKDIHEQGLTRVVVASCSPHLHEPTFRNACARAGLNPYLFEMANIREQDSWVTTDKVEATKKAKALIAAAVNRVAYQQPLNSLFVPIDPNVLVVGGGITGIQAALEIANSGQKVYLVEREPSIGGHMAQFDKTFPTLDCSACILTPKMFDVGNHKNITLLTWSEVEKVEGYIGNFTVTIRKKARYIDTSVCTGCGVCWEKCPKKVVDDVFEAGLGKRKAVYTPFPQAVPKFPVIDRENCTFFLKGTCKACQKFCPTGAINFDDQDEIITIKVGNIILATGFDLFDPRRIPQYGYGRLPNVFTSLEFERLSNAAGPTGGKIVLRDGVTVPKSVAIAHCVGSRDKNYNSYCSAICCMQSLKFAHLVHEKTGAEVYNCYIDIRTPAKGYDEFY
;
A
#
# COMPACT_ATOMS: atom_id res chain seq x y z
N MET A 1 6.47 -35.06 35.22
CA MET A 1 5.34 -35.85 34.67
C MET A 1 5.73 -36.18 33.24
N THR A 2 5.62 -37.41 32.81
CA THR A 2 5.84 -37.80 31.40
C THR A 2 4.76 -37.18 30.56
N GLU A 3 5.13 -36.48 29.48
CA GLU A 3 4.18 -35.85 28.56
C GLU A 3 3.27 -36.90 27.92
N LYS A 4 2.00 -36.57 27.74
CA LYS A 4 1.00 -37.40 27.05
C LYS A 4 0.72 -36.80 25.70
N ILE A 5 1.21 -37.43 24.64
CA ILE A 5 1.17 -36.90 23.28
C ILE A 5 0.14 -37.65 22.45
N GLY A 6 -0.76 -36.91 21.77
CA GLY A 6 -1.64 -37.45 20.74
C GLY A 6 -1.04 -37.17 19.33
N VAL A 7 -1.04 -38.19 18.47
CA VAL A 7 -0.57 -38.08 17.07
C VAL A 7 -1.74 -38.34 16.14
N TYR A 8 -1.97 -37.45 15.18
CA TYR A 8 -3.09 -37.51 14.22
C TYR A 8 -2.61 -37.40 12.81
N VAL A 9 -2.82 -38.45 12.02
CA VAL A 9 -2.33 -38.55 10.63
C VAL A 9 -3.47 -38.28 9.66
N CYS A 10 -3.34 -37.28 8.83
CA CYS A 10 -4.35 -36.88 7.85
C CYS A 10 -4.15 -37.61 6.55
N HIS A 11 -5.22 -38.20 5.96
CA HIS A 11 -5.18 -38.73 4.59
C HIS A 11 -5.13 -37.60 3.53
N CYS A 12 -5.70 -36.42 3.83
CA CYS A 12 -5.91 -35.32 2.89
C CYS A 12 -6.59 -35.81 1.60
N GLY A 13 -7.64 -36.64 1.73
CA GLY A 13 -8.21 -37.42 0.64
C GLY A 13 -7.16 -38.39 0.06
N THR A 14 -6.79 -38.20 -1.20
CA THR A 14 -5.74 -38.97 -1.88
C THR A 14 -4.39 -38.25 -1.93
N ASN A 15 -4.32 -36.99 -1.49
CA ASN A 15 -3.09 -36.20 -1.60
C ASN A 15 -1.94 -36.71 -0.72
N ILE A 16 -2.26 -37.30 0.42
CA ILE A 16 -1.28 -37.96 1.29
C ILE A 16 -1.42 -39.48 1.15
N ALA A 17 -2.63 -40.02 1.35
CA ALA A 17 -2.87 -41.46 1.36
C ALA A 17 -2.61 -42.16 0.02
N GLY A 18 -2.54 -41.46 -1.08
CA GLY A 18 -2.15 -42.01 -2.38
C GLY A 18 -0.68 -42.44 -2.45
N THR A 19 0.17 -41.83 -1.64
CA THR A 19 1.63 -42.05 -1.65
C THR A 19 2.16 -42.55 -0.30
N VAL A 20 1.58 -42.11 0.81
CA VAL A 20 1.95 -42.51 2.19
C VAL A 20 0.95 -43.54 2.70
N ASP A 21 1.43 -44.62 3.31
CA ASP A 21 0.58 -45.58 4.02
C ASP A 21 0.21 -45.04 5.41
N VAL A 22 -0.85 -44.22 5.46
CA VAL A 22 -1.26 -43.46 6.66
C VAL A 22 -1.70 -44.35 7.80
N GLU A 23 -2.27 -45.53 7.53
CA GLU A 23 -2.68 -46.50 8.54
C GLU A 23 -1.44 -47.16 9.19
N ASP A 24 -0.45 -47.55 8.38
CA ASP A 24 0.82 -48.07 8.88
C ASP A 24 1.56 -47.01 9.70
N VAL A 25 1.57 -45.75 9.25
CA VAL A 25 2.20 -44.64 9.97
C VAL A 25 1.53 -44.40 11.32
N SER A 26 0.19 -44.44 11.40
CA SER A 26 -0.53 -44.22 12.66
C SER A 26 -0.28 -45.36 13.66
N LYS A 27 -0.31 -46.63 13.20
CA LYS A 27 0.03 -47.80 14.01
C LYS A 27 1.47 -47.75 14.53
N TRP A 28 2.41 -47.47 13.62
CA TRP A 28 3.81 -47.29 13.99
C TRP A 28 4.02 -46.18 15.03
N ALA A 29 3.31 -45.05 14.89
CA ALA A 29 3.43 -43.98 15.89
C ALA A 29 2.92 -44.39 17.27
N ALA A 30 1.84 -45.17 17.34
CA ALA A 30 1.31 -45.69 18.57
C ALA A 30 2.25 -46.69 19.30
N GLU A 31 2.99 -47.49 18.52
CA GLU A 31 3.87 -48.53 19.02
C GLU A 31 5.28 -48.00 19.30
N GLU A 32 5.95 -47.47 18.30
CA GLU A 32 7.37 -47.11 18.38
C GLU A 32 7.64 -45.78 19.10
N LEU A 33 6.66 -44.84 19.11
CA LEU A 33 6.81 -43.56 19.81
C LEU A 33 6.22 -43.58 21.22
N LYS A 34 5.74 -44.74 21.71
CA LYS A 34 5.21 -44.89 23.05
C LYS A 34 6.22 -44.51 24.15
N SER A 35 7.49 -44.90 23.98
CA SER A 35 8.56 -44.53 24.89
C SER A 35 8.87 -43.03 24.93
N ARG A 36 8.39 -42.27 23.91
CA ARG A 36 8.52 -40.80 23.78
C ARG A 36 7.28 -40.07 24.29
N GLY A 37 6.32 -40.76 24.89
CA GLY A 37 5.13 -40.17 25.47
C GLY A 37 3.88 -40.20 24.59
N VAL A 38 3.92 -40.82 23.42
CA VAL A 38 2.73 -41.00 22.56
C VAL A 38 1.79 -42.02 23.28
N VAL A 39 0.57 -41.56 23.59
CA VAL A 39 -0.45 -42.39 24.26
C VAL A 39 -1.62 -42.73 23.35
N VAL A 40 -1.81 -41.97 22.28
CA VAL A 40 -2.79 -42.22 21.22
C VAL A 40 -2.23 -41.79 19.86
N ALA A 41 -2.48 -42.61 18.85
CA ALA A 41 -2.24 -42.23 17.47
C ALA A 41 -3.42 -42.68 16.63
N ARG A 42 -3.92 -41.80 15.75
CA ARG A 42 -5.06 -42.06 14.90
C ARG A 42 -4.83 -41.50 13.51
N ASP A 43 -5.45 -42.08 12.53
CA ASP A 43 -5.56 -41.50 11.18
C ASP A 43 -7.02 -41.14 10.86
N TYR A 44 -7.22 -40.16 10.02
CA TYR A 44 -8.53 -39.74 9.56
C TYR A 44 -8.46 -39.03 8.19
N LYS A 45 -9.54 -39.18 7.42
CA LYS A 45 -9.60 -38.70 6.03
C LYS A 45 -9.30 -37.21 5.89
N PHE A 46 -9.85 -36.38 6.79
CA PHE A 46 -9.73 -34.93 6.75
C PHE A 46 -9.65 -34.38 8.18
N MET A 47 -8.45 -34.37 8.75
CA MET A 47 -8.24 -33.88 10.13
C MET A 47 -8.67 -32.40 10.31
N CYS A 48 -8.60 -31.58 9.27
CA CYS A 48 -9.07 -30.19 9.30
C CYS A 48 -10.59 -30.02 9.30
N SER A 49 -11.37 -31.07 9.01
CA SER A 49 -12.82 -31.02 9.13
C SER A 49 -13.30 -30.94 10.57
N SER A 50 -14.57 -30.58 10.79
CA SER A 50 -15.17 -30.55 12.13
C SER A 50 -15.02 -31.89 12.86
N LEU A 51 -15.31 -33.01 12.20
CA LEU A 51 -15.15 -34.35 12.78
C LEU A 51 -13.71 -34.69 13.13
N GLY A 52 -12.74 -34.27 12.30
CA GLY A 52 -11.32 -34.47 12.61
C GLY A 52 -10.86 -33.64 13.82
N GLN A 53 -11.35 -32.41 13.94
CA GLN A 53 -11.07 -31.55 15.10
C GLN A 53 -11.74 -32.09 16.37
N GLU A 54 -13.00 -32.51 16.30
CA GLU A 54 -13.74 -33.15 17.41
C GLU A 54 -13.02 -34.41 17.91
N LEU A 55 -12.41 -35.19 17.03
CA LEU A 55 -11.60 -36.36 17.41
C LEU A 55 -10.41 -35.95 18.26
N ILE A 56 -9.70 -34.86 17.89
CA ILE A 56 -8.59 -34.32 18.69
C ILE A 56 -9.10 -33.82 20.04
N GLU A 57 -10.18 -33.03 20.02
CA GLU A 57 -10.78 -32.46 21.26
C GLU A 57 -11.23 -33.55 22.23
N LYS A 58 -11.87 -34.59 21.72
CA LYS A 58 -12.30 -35.75 22.51
C LYS A 58 -11.12 -36.45 23.16
N ASP A 59 -10.07 -36.75 22.41
CA ASP A 59 -8.90 -37.44 22.95
C ASP A 59 -8.12 -36.57 23.94
N ILE A 60 -8.08 -35.24 23.79
CA ILE A 60 -7.51 -34.34 24.78
C ILE A 60 -8.17 -34.56 26.14
N HIS A 61 -9.51 -34.63 26.16
CA HIS A 61 -10.26 -34.84 27.41
C HIS A 61 -10.17 -36.29 27.93
N GLU A 62 -10.42 -37.28 27.07
CA GLU A 62 -10.51 -38.69 27.50
C GLU A 62 -9.17 -39.32 27.88
N GLN A 63 -8.09 -38.96 27.13
CA GLN A 63 -6.74 -39.48 27.37
C GLN A 63 -5.89 -38.54 28.25
N GLY A 64 -6.38 -37.34 28.52
CA GLY A 64 -5.67 -36.31 29.28
C GLY A 64 -4.39 -35.87 28.56
N LEU A 65 -4.49 -35.58 27.27
CA LEU A 65 -3.32 -35.19 26.45
C LEU A 65 -2.74 -33.87 26.92
N THR A 66 -1.43 -33.82 27.00
CA THR A 66 -0.67 -32.59 27.32
C THR A 66 -0.02 -31.96 26.08
N ARG A 67 0.04 -32.71 24.99
CA ARG A 67 0.64 -32.30 23.68
C ARG A 67 -0.13 -32.91 22.52
N VAL A 68 -0.14 -32.22 21.39
CA VAL A 68 -0.77 -32.73 20.15
C VAL A 68 0.17 -32.55 18.98
N VAL A 69 0.27 -33.59 18.15
CA VAL A 69 0.95 -33.55 16.85
C VAL A 69 -0.05 -33.89 15.76
N VAL A 70 -0.16 -33.05 14.75
CA VAL A 70 -0.96 -33.35 13.55
C VAL A 70 -0.04 -33.47 12.33
N ALA A 71 0.01 -34.66 11.76
CA ALA A 71 0.74 -34.94 10.54
C ALA A 71 -0.21 -34.73 9.33
N SER A 72 -0.01 -33.66 8.60
CA SER A 72 -0.92 -33.25 7.52
C SER A 72 -0.24 -32.33 6.48
N CYS A 73 -0.98 -31.40 5.92
CA CYS A 73 -0.50 -30.37 4.99
C CYS A 73 0.37 -29.30 5.69
N SER A 74 0.75 -28.27 4.93
CA SER A 74 1.56 -27.16 5.43
C SER A 74 0.95 -26.45 6.63
N PRO A 75 1.76 -26.16 7.68
CA PRO A 75 1.35 -25.29 8.79
C PRO A 75 0.77 -23.95 8.36
N HIS A 76 1.27 -23.35 7.27
CA HIS A 76 0.75 -22.10 6.72
C HIS A 76 -0.75 -22.12 6.44
N LEU A 77 -1.32 -23.31 6.20
CA LEU A 77 -2.72 -23.46 5.86
C LEU A 77 -3.61 -23.70 7.09
N HIS A 78 -3.24 -24.66 7.93
CA HIS A 78 -4.13 -25.18 8.99
C HIS A 78 -3.57 -25.15 10.42
N GLU A 79 -2.42 -24.52 10.64
CA GLU A 79 -1.91 -24.36 12.02
C GLU A 79 -2.91 -23.64 12.93
N PRO A 80 -3.54 -22.51 12.52
CA PRO A 80 -4.56 -21.86 13.33
C PRO A 80 -5.79 -22.74 13.58
N THR A 81 -6.19 -23.57 12.61
CA THR A 81 -7.32 -24.50 12.74
C THR A 81 -7.11 -25.48 13.90
N PHE A 82 -5.96 -26.12 13.93
CA PHE A 82 -5.65 -27.13 14.95
C PHE A 82 -5.31 -26.51 16.31
N ARG A 83 -4.61 -25.35 16.32
CA ARG A 83 -4.40 -24.58 17.56
C ARG A 83 -5.73 -24.18 18.21
N ASN A 84 -6.70 -23.76 17.41
CA ASN A 84 -8.03 -23.43 17.91
C ASN A 84 -8.77 -24.66 18.44
N ALA A 85 -8.63 -25.85 17.82
CA ALA A 85 -9.20 -27.09 18.32
C ALA A 85 -8.58 -27.45 19.71
N CYS A 86 -7.25 -27.38 19.83
CA CYS A 86 -6.57 -27.57 21.11
C CYS A 86 -7.07 -26.57 22.16
N ALA A 87 -7.22 -25.31 21.83
CA ALA A 87 -7.70 -24.27 22.75
C ALA A 87 -9.14 -24.51 23.21
N ARG A 88 -10.05 -24.94 22.31
CA ARG A 88 -11.43 -25.30 22.66
C ARG A 88 -11.50 -26.47 23.65
N ALA A 89 -10.57 -27.40 23.51
CA ALA A 89 -10.43 -28.53 24.46
C ALA A 89 -9.66 -28.17 25.74
N GLY A 90 -9.30 -26.90 25.98
CA GLY A 90 -8.59 -26.44 27.17
C GLY A 90 -7.08 -26.73 27.18
N LEU A 91 -6.52 -27.24 26.08
CA LEU A 91 -5.08 -27.39 25.91
C LEU A 91 -4.46 -26.08 25.45
N ASN A 92 -3.33 -25.68 26.03
CA ASN A 92 -2.61 -24.48 25.55
C ASN A 92 -2.27 -24.63 24.06
N PRO A 93 -2.67 -23.70 23.17
CA PRO A 93 -2.56 -23.83 21.71
C PRO A 93 -1.11 -23.88 21.20
N TYR A 94 -0.14 -23.59 22.04
CA TYR A 94 1.29 -23.67 21.71
C TYR A 94 1.95 -24.99 22.14
N LEU A 95 1.20 -25.87 22.77
CA LEU A 95 1.61 -27.26 23.04
C LEU A 95 1.16 -28.19 21.90
N PHE A 96 1.36 -27.71 20.70
CA PHE A 96 0.91 -28.27 19.44
C PHE A 96 1.99 -28.16 18.36
N GLU A 97 2.15 -29.20 17.53
CA GLU A 97 3.10 -29.20 16.41
C GLU A 97 2.46 -29.81 15.17
N MET A 98 2.83 -29.33 13.98
CA MET A 98 2.45 -29.95 12.70
C MET A 98 3.66 -30.60 12.03
N ALA A 99 3.49 -31.86 11.63
CA ALA A 99 4.40 -32.54 10.70
C ALA A 99 3.86 -32.38 9.27
N ASN A 100 4.58 -31.67 8.42
CA ASN A 100 4.19 -31.51 7.03
C ASN A 100 4.56 -32.77 6.21
N ILE A 101 3.59 -33.66 6.03
CA ILE A 101 3.73 -34.89 5.27
C ILE A 101 3.06 -34.82 3.89
N ARG A 102 2.59 -33.64 3.48
CA ARG A 102 2.05 -33.42 2.13
C ARG A 102 3.09 -32.73 1.24
N GLU A 103 3.37 -31.47 1.46
CA GLU A 103 4.28 -30.67 0.62
C GLU A 103 5.74 -31.11 0.75
N GLN A 104 6.14 -31.56 1.94
CA GLN A 104 7.52 -32.01 2.17
C GLN A 104 7.73 -33.50 1.92
N ASP A 105 6.66 -34.26 1.69
CA ASP A 105 6.74 -35.71 1.51
C ASP A 105 5.92 -36.20 0.32
N SER A 106 4.61 -36.41 0.46
CA SER A 106 3.77 -37.09 -0.54
C SER A 106 3.78 -36.41 -1.93
N TRP A 107 4.04 -35.12 -2.03
CA TRP A 107 4.14 -34.42 -3.30
C TRP A 107 5.54 -34.48 -3.95
N VAL A 108 6.54 -34.81 -3.20
CA VAL A 108 7.95 -34.79 -3.66
C VAL A 108 8.63 -36.18 -3.59
N THR A 109 7.94 -37.19 -3.04
CA THR A 109 8.43 -38.56 -2.93
C THR A 109 7.42 -39.48 -3.56
N THR A 110 7.74 -40.05 -4.73
CA THR A 110 6.81 -40.86 -5.53
C THR A 110 6.72 -42.31 -5.11
N ASP A 111 7.82 -42.86 -4.56
CA ASP A 111 7.83 -44.24 -4.05
C ASP A 111 7.13 -44.36 -2.73
N LYS A 112 6.14 -45.26 -2.63
CA LYS A 112 5.26 -45.40 -1.45
C LYS A 112 6.05 -45.85 -0.19
N VAL A 113 7.04 -46.68 -0.35
CA VAL A 113 7.82 -47.21 0.77
C VAL A 113 8.70 -46.08 1.36
N GLU A 114 9.41 -45.38 0.50
CA GLU A 114 10.26 -44.25 0.91
C GLU A 114 9.43 -43.08 1.47
N ALA A 115 8.26 -42.75 0.88
CA ALA A 115 7.36 -41.74 1.40
C ALA A 115 6.83 -42.13 2.79
N THR A 116 6.38 -43.37 2.99
CA THR A 116 5.93 -43.85 4.30
C THR A 116 7.04 -43.76 5.35
N LYS A 117 8.27 -44.13 4.97
CA LYS A 117 9.45 -44.02 5.85
C LYS A 117 9.76 -42.56 6.20
N LYS A 118 9.68 -41.68 5.25
CA LYS A 118 9.93 -40.25 5.44
C LYS A 118 8.84 -39.60 6.30
N ALA A 119 7.57 -39.95 6.09
CA ALA A 119 6.47 -39.51 6.95
C ALA A 119 6.71 -39.90 8.43
N LYS A 120 7.13 -41.15 8.68
CA LYS A 120 7.51 -41.62 10.01
C LYS A 120 8.64 -40.77 10.63
N ALA A 121 9.67 -40.45 9.87
CA ALA A 121 10.78 -39.61 10.32
C ALA A 121 10.32 -38.17 10.66
N LEU A 122 9.47 -37.55 9.82
CA LEU A 122 8.91 -36.24 10.08
C LEU A 122 8.03 -36.19 11.33
N ILE A 123 7.21 -37.23 11.54
CA ILE A 123 6.37 -37.35 12.72
C ILE A 123 7.23 -37.56 13.98
N ALA A 124 8.26 -38.41 13.92
CA ALA A 124 9.19 -38.59 15.03
C ALA A 124 9.89 -37.28 15.41
N ALA A 125 10.28 -36.48 14.43
CA ALA A 125 10.86 -35.17 14.66
C ALA A 125 9.86 -34.21 15.34
N ALA A 126 8.60 -34.16 14.87
CA ALA A 126 7.54 -33.36 15.47
C ALA A 126 7.20 -33.79 16.90
N VAL A 127 7.11 -35.09 17.17
CA VAL A 127 6.91 -35.64 18.51
C VAL A 127 8.06 -35.25 19.44
N ASN A 128 9.30 -35.35 18.99
CA ASN A 128 10.44 -34.94 19.80
C ASN A 128 10.40 -33.42 20.07
N ARG A 129 10.04 -32.62 19.08
CA ARG A 129 9.97 -31.16 19.23
C ARG A 129 8.85 -30.74 20.21
N VAL A 130 7.65 -31.29 20.05
CA VAL A 130 6.50 -30.90 20.88
C VAL A 130 6.73 -31.25 22.36
N ALA A 131 7.49 -32.31 22.66
CA ALA A 131 7.80 -32.71 24.04
C ALA A 131 8.56 -31.61 24.80
N TYR A 132 9.34 -30.77 24.12
CA TYR A 132 10.11 -29.69 24.73
C TYR A 132 9.43 -28.31 24.64
N GLN A 133 8.29 -28.21 23.98
CA GLN A 133 7.55 -26.94 23.95
C GLN A 133 7.03 -26.54 25.31
N GLN A 134 7.07 -25.26 25.60
CA GLN A 134 6.52 -24.67 26.81
C GLN A 134 5.20 -23.95 26.48
N PRO A 135 4.24 -23.93 27.42
CA PRO A 135 3.00 -23.20 27.24
C PRO A 135 3.31 -21.70 27.11
N LEU A 136 2.75 -21.08 26.10
CA LEU A 136 2.86 -19.63 25.90
C LEU A 136 1.53 -18.99 26.26
N ASN A 137 1.61 -17.88 26.97
CA ASN A 137 0.45 -17.05 27.29
C ASN A 137 0.38 -15.86 26.36
N SER A 138 -0.82 -15.50 25.93
CA SER A 138 -1.04 -14.29 25.16
C SER A 138 -0.65 -13.08 25.99
N LEU A 139 0.19 -12.23 25.43
CA LEU A 139 0.51 -10.94 26.02
C LEU A 139 -0.52 -9.92 25.54
N PHE A 140 -1.19 -9.25 26.46
CA PHE A 140 -2.11 -8.17 26.19
C PHE A 140 -1.42 -6.84 26.48
N VAL A 141 -1.32 -6.00 25.47
CA VAL A 141 -0.81 -4.65 25.60
C VAL A 141 -1.91 -3.67 25.24
N PRO A 142 -2.06 -2.54 25.96
CA PRO A 142 -3.00 -1.51 25.55
C PRO A 142 -2.57 -0.96 24.20
N ILE A 143 -3.52 -0.69 23.32
CA ILE A 143 -3.26 -0.10 22.01
C ILE A 143 -3.94 1.26 21.91
N ASP A 144 -3.30 2.21 21.25
CA ASP A 144 -3.93 3.47 20.86
C ASP A 144 -4.82 3.21 19.64
N PRO A 145 -6.12 3.56 19.67
CA PRO A 145 -7.02 3.31 18.54
C PRO A 145 -6.82 4.28 17.36
N ASN A 146 -6.10 5.37 17.56
CA ASN A 146 -5.88 6.38 16.52
C ASN A 146 -4.95 5.84 15.43
N VAL A 147 -5.15 6.32 14.20
CA VAL A 147 -4.37 5.91 13.04
C VAL A 147 -3.71 7.11 12.38
N LEU A 148 -2.45 6.96 12.00
CA LEU A 148 -1.75 7.91 11.13
C LEU A 148 -1.78 7.40 9.70
N VAL A 149 -2.17 8.27 8.77
CA VAL A 149 -2.02 8.05 7.32
C VAL A 149 -1.01 9.06 6.79
N VAL A 150 0.05 8.57 6.16
CA VAL A 150 1.12 9.42 5.58
C VAL A 150 0.96 9.45 4.07
N GLY A 151 0.66 10.63 3.54
CA GLY A 151 0.39 10.90 2.14
C GLY A 151 -1.09 11.12 1.85
N GLY A 152 -1.42 12.29 1.34
CA GLY A 152 -2.78 12.75 0.99
C GLY A 152 -3.15 12.54 -0.48
N GLY A 153 -2.55 11.55 -1.17
CA GLY A 153 -3.01 11.07 -2.47
C GLY A 153 -4.28 10.24 -2.35
N ILE A 154 -4.82 9.75 -3.48
CA ILE A 154 -6.10 9.01 -3.50
C ILE A 154 -6.12 7.79 -2.56
N THR A 155 -5.00 7.08 -2.45
CA THR A 155 -4.87 5.93 -1.54
C THR A 155 -5.01 6.36 -0.08
N GLY A 156 -4.29 7.41 0.33
CA GLY A 156 -4.36 7.93 1.69
C GLY A 156 -5.71 8.56 2.02
N ILE A 157 -6.31 9.28 1.08
CA ILE A 157 -7.67 9.83 1.18
C ILE A 157 -8.69 8.70 1.43
N GLN A 158 -8.66 7.65 0.61
CA GLN A 158 -9.60 6.53 0.76
C GLN A 158 -9.37 5.78 2.08
N ALA A 159 -8.12 5.50 2.45
CA ALA A 159 -7.79 4.84 3.71
C ALA A 159 -8.27 5.68 4.92
N ALA A 160 -8.03 7.00 4.88
CA ALA A 160 -8.47 7.89 5.95
C ALA A 160 -9.99 7.93 6.10
N LEU A 161 -10.74 7.97 4.99
CA LEU A 161 -12.20 7.96 5.00
C LEU A 161 -12.77 6.64 5.53
N GLU A 162 -12.26 5.49 5.08
CA GLU A 162 -12.74 4.17 5.55
C GLU A 162 -12.54 4.01 7.06
N ILE A 163 -11.36 4.37 7.57
CA ILE A 163 -11.06 4.28 8.99
C ILE A 163 -11.91 5.28 9.80
N ALA A 164 -12.02 6.51 9.33
CA ALA A 164 -12.81 7.54 10.00
C ALA A 164 -14.31 7.22 10.02
N ASN A 165 -14.84 6.61 8.95
CA ASN A 165 -16.22 6.12 8.87
C ASN A 165 -16.49 4.96 9.84
N SER A 166 -15.48 4.15 10.17
CA SER A 166 -15.59 3.13 11.22
C SER A 166 -15.59 3.69 12.64
N GLY A 167 -15.46 5.02 12.79
CA GLY A 167 -15.51 5.73 14.07
C GLY A 167 -14.14 6.02 14.69
N GLN A 168 -13.05 5.58 14.08
CA GLN A 168 -11.70 5.82 14.59
C GLN A 168 -11.18 7.21 14.21
N LYS A 169 -10.34 7.78 15.07
CA LYS A 169 -9.65 9.04 14.78
C LYS A 169 -8.47 8.81 13.85
N VAL A 170 -8.35 9.64 12.81
CA VAL A 170 -7.30 9.59 11.81
C VAL A 170 -6.54 10.92 11.78
N TYR A 171 -5.22 10.83 11.75
CA TYR A 171 -4.33 11.94 11.38
C TYR A 171 -3.86 11.69 9.94
N LEU A 172 -4.20 12.58 9.02
CA LEU A 172 -3.74 12.53 7.63
C LEU A 172 -2.66 13.59 7.41
N VAL A 173 -1.43 13.15 7.17
CA VAL A 173 -0.27 14.04 6.94
C VAL A 173 0.06 14.09 5.46
N GLU A 174 0.16 15.31 4.91
CA GLU A 174 0.51 15.57 3.51
C GLU A 174 1.60 16.64 3.43
N ARG A 175 2.66 16.35 2.67
CA ARG A 175 3.82 17.25 2.50
C ARG A 175 3.49 18.50 1.65
N GLU A 176 2.53 18.37 0.74
CA GLU A 176 2.11 19.45 -0.14
C GLU A 176 1.04 20.34 0.54
N PRO A 177 0.80 21.56 0.03
CA PRO A 177 -0.19 22.47 0.60
C PRO A 177 -1.63 21.97 0.58
N SER A 178 -1.92 20.98 -0.27
CA SER A 178 -3.25 20.37 -0.47
C SER A 178 -3.11 18.87 -0.60
N ILE A 179 -4.16 18.13 -0.22
CA ILE A 179 -4.32 16.73 -0.59
C ILE A 179 -4.72 16.59 -2.06
N GLY A 180 -4.64 15.39 -2.63
CA GLY A 180 -5.01 15.06 -4.01
C GLY A 180 -3.92 14.27 -4.73
N GLY A 181 -2.64 14.52 -4.43
CA GLY A 181 -1.50 13.83 -5.03
C GLY A 181 -1.51 13.87 -6.56
N HIS A 182 -0.93 12.85 -7.18
CA HIS A 182 -0.86 12.78 -8.66
C HIS A 182 -2.24 12.69 -9.33
N MET A 183 -3.27 12.15 -8.65
CA MET A 183 -4.61 12.10 -9.24
C MET A 183 -5.20 13.48 -9.53
N ALA A 184 -4.81 14.50 -8.76
CA ALA A 184 -5.19 15.90 -9.04
C ALA A 184 -4.55 16.46 -10.32
N GLN A 185 -3.44 15.85 -10.79
CA GLN A 185 -2.72 16.24 -12.00
C GLN A 185 -3.25 15.55 -13.26
N PHE A 186 -3.95 14.43 -13.13
CA PHE A 186 -4.44 13.61 -14.24
C PHE A 186 -5.68 14.21 -14.89
N ASP A 187 -5.84 13.98 -16.21
CA ASP A 187 -7.05 14.29 -16.95
C ASP A 187 -8.11 13.19 -16.73
N LYS A 188 -7.80 11.98 -17.13
CA LYS A 188 -8.68 10.82 -17.07
C LYS A 188 -8.05 9.68 -16.26
N THR A 189 -8.90 8.84 -15.69
CA THR A 189 -8.50 7.53 -15.12
C THR A 189 -8.57 6.45 -16.21
N PHE A 190 -8.02 5.27 -15.95
CA PHE A 190 -8.23 4.06 -16.75
C PHE A 190 -8.71 2.93 -15.80
N PRO A 191 -9.46 1.95 -16.28
CA PRO A 191 -9.88 1.67 -17.66
C PRO A 191 -11.11 2.46 -18.13
N THR A 192 -11.81 3.16 -17.25
CA THR A 192 -13.14 3.73 -17.51
C THR A 192 -13.12 5.07 -18.24
N LEU A 193 -11.96 5.74 -18.33
CA LEU A 193 -11.79 7.08 -18.87
C LEU A 193 -12.61 8.16 -18.15
N ASP A 194 -12.90 7.95 -16.88
CA ASP A 194 -13.58 8.92 -16.04
C ASP A 194 -12.70 10.13 -15.76
N CYS A 195 -13.34 11.27 -15.51
CA CYS A 195 -12.69 12.50 -15.10
C CYS A 195 -12.03 12.34 -13.73
N SER A 196 -10.72 12.44 -13.64
CA SER A 196 -9.97 12.26 -12.40
C SER A 196 -10.38 13.24 -11.31
N ALA A 197 -10.54 14.53 -11.66
CA ALA A 197 -10.98 15.58 -10.74
C ALA A 197 -12.40 15.35 -10.23
N CYS A 198 -13.29 14.80 -11.06
CA CYS A 198 -14.70 14.53 -10.70
C CYS A 198 -14.82 13.42 -9.65
N ILE A 199 -13.93 12.43 -9.68
CA ILE A 199 -13.86 11.37 -8.67
C ILE A 199 -13.15 11.86 -7.41
N LEU A 200 -12.06 12.60 -7.56
CA LEU A 200 -11.18 13.00 -6.47
C LEU A 200 -11.79 14.11 -5.60
N THR A 201 -12.40 15.14 -6.21
CA THR A 201 -12.86 16.35 -5.51
C THR A 201 -13.85 16.06 -4.38
N PRO A 202 -14.91 15.22 -4.58
CA PRO A 202 -15.82 14.88 -3.50
C PRO A 202 -15.11 14.21 -2.31
N LYS A 203 -14.18 13.28 -2.59
CA LYS A 203 -13.41 12.58 -1.55
C LYS A 203 -12.49 13.52 -0.77
N MET A 204 -11.87 14.49 -1.45
CA MET A 204 -11.07 15.52 -0.77
C MET A 204 -11.95 16.42 0.12
N PHE A 205 -13.13 16.79 -0.36
CA PHE A 205 -14.11 17.57 0.42
C PHE A 205 -14.55 16.79 1.67
N ASP A 206 -14.87 15.51 1.53
CA ASP A 206 -15.25 14.63 2.64
C ASP A 206 -14.14 14.55 3.69
N VAL A 207 -12.87 14.37 3.27
CA VAL A 207 -11.72 14.38 4.19
C VAL A 207 -11.60 15.70 4.93
N GLY A 208 -11.73 16.82 4.21
CA GLY A 208 -11.60 18.17 4.79
C GLY A 208 -12.67 18.51 5.83
N ASN A 209 -13.84 17.84 5.77
CA ASN A 209 -14.98 18.09 6.64
C ASN A 209 -15.29 16.95 7.63
N HIS A 210 -14.54 15.85 7.59
CA HIS A 210 -14.82 14.69 8.42
C HIS A 210 -14.39 14.91 9.87
N LYS A 211 -15.34 14.77 10.83
CA LYS A 211 -15.11 15.02 12.26
C LYS A 211 -14.00 14.17 12.90
N ASN A 212 -13.76 12.96 12.37
CA ASN A 212 -12.76 12.04 12.89
C ASN A 212 -11.40 12.15 12.16
N ILE A 213 -11.26 13.06 11.16
CA ILE A 213 -10.00 13.27 10.44
C ILE A 213 -9.37 14.59 10.88
N THR A 214 -8.15 14.53 11.35
CA THR A 214 -7.29 15.70 11.54
C THR A 214 -6.36 15.81 10.34
N LEU A 215 -6.64 16.74 9.45
CA LEU A 215 -5.87 16.98 8.23
C LEU A 215 -4.67 17.90 8.50
N LEU A 216 -3.46 17.41 8.29
CA LEU A 216 -2.20 18.12 8.44
C LEU A 216 -1.51 18.23 7.08
N THR A 217 -1.86 19.25 6.30
CA THR A 217 -1.18 19.57 5.03
C THR A 217 0.00 20.50 5.26
N TRP A 218 0.92 20.55 4.30
CA TRP A 218 2.20 21.27 4.42
C TRP A 218 3.01 20.77 5.62
N SER A 219 2.97 19.44 5.85
CA SER A 219 3.50 18.80 7.06
C SER A 219 4.24 17.52 6.71
N GLU A 220 5.29 17.21 7.44
CA GLU A 220 6.14 16.05 7.23
C GLU A 220 6.36 15.29 8.52
N VAL A 221 6.37 13.94 8.45
CA VAL A 221 6.76 13.08 9.57
C VAL A 221 8.27 13.10 9.68
N GLU A 222 8.80 13.54 10.83
CA GLU A 222 10.23 13.60 11.08
C GLU A 222 10.75 12.39 11.87
N LYS A 223 9.96 11.90 12.82
CA LYS A 223 10.39 10.81 13.70
C LYS A 223 9.22 9.91 14.08
N VAL A 224 9.51 8.62 14.16
CA VAL A 224 8.58 7.60 14.67
C VAL A 224 9.31 6.77 15.72
N GLU A 225 8.72 6.64 16.90
CA GLU A 225 9.24 5.85 18.01
C GLU A 225 8.14 4.93 18.55
N GLY A 226 8.52 3.88 19.27
CA GLY A 226 7.58 2.93 19.86
C GLY A 226 7.48 1.62 19.09
N TYR A 227 6.32 0.98 19.17
CA TYR A 227 6.05 -0.34 18.59
C TYR A 227 4.59 -0.44 18.15
N ILE A 228 4.24 -1.49 17.42
CA ILE A 228 2.87 -1.74 16.93
C ILE A 228 1.87 -1.63 18.08
N GLY A 229 0.87 -0.78 17.89
CA GLY A 229 -0.12 -0.45 18.90
C GLY A 229 0.20 0.82 19.71
N ASN A 230 1.45 1.29 19.74
CA ASN A 230 1.88 2.40 20.59
C ASN A 230 3.04 3.20 19.95
N PHE A 231 2.76 3.87 18.85
CA PHE A 231 3.71 4.77 18.21
C PHE A 231 3.58 6.20 18.75
N THR A 232 4.71 6.84 18.95
CA THR A 232 4.83 8.28 19.17
C THR A 232 5.43 8.89 17.92
N VAL A 233 4.71 9.79 17.25
CA VAL A 233 5.11 10.36 15.97
C VAL A 233 5.31 11.85 16.11
N THR A 234 6.49 12.33 15.68
CA THR A 234 6.81 13.74 15.59
C THR A 234 6.58 14.23 14.16
N ILE A 235 5.78 15.28 14.02
CA ILE A 235 5.39 15.87 12.74
C ILE A 235 5.84 17.32 12.74
N ARG A 236 6.55 17.75 11.70
CA ARG A 236 6.84 19.14 11.43
C ARG A 236 5.78 19.70 10.51
N LYS A 237 5.03 20.68 10.98
CA LYS A 237 4.12 21.50 10.19
C LYS A 237 4.88 22.74 9.74
N LYS A 238 5.13 22.83 8.44
CA LYS A 238 5.92 23.90 7.84
C LYS A 238 5.18 25.24 7.89
N ALA A 239 5.90 26.33 8.09
CA ALA A 239 5.36 27.67 8.04
C ALA A 239 4.70 27.95 6.68
N ARG A 240 3.42 28.30 6.70
CA ARG A 240 2.67 28.72 5.50
C ARG A 240 2.83 30.19 5.19
N TYR A 241 3.22 30.95 6.20
CA TYR A 241 3.19 32.43 6.21
C TYR A 241 1.79 33.00 6.01
N ILE A 242 0.79 32.17 6.31
CA ILE A 242 -0.66 32.46 6.21
C ILE A 242 -1.31 31.99 7.50
N ASP A 243 -1.92 32.88 8.24
CA ASP A 243 -2.77 32.51 9.36
C ASP A 243 -4.08 31.87 8.85
N THR A 244 -4.17 30.55 8.97
CA THR A 244 -5.33 29.78 8.48
C THR A 244 -6.59 29.97 9.31
N SER A 245 -6.49 30.56 10.51
CA SER A 245 -7.64 30.81 11.38
C SER A 245 -8.48 31.98 10.89
N VAL A 246 -7.87 32.93 10.17
CA VAL A 246 -8.54 34.13 9.62
C VAL A 246 -8.58 34.16 8.10
N CYS A 247 -7.82 33.28 7.43
CA CYS A 247 -7.80 33.20 5.97
C CYS A 247 -9.09 32.60 5.40
N THR A 248 -9.73 33.29 4.47
CA THR A 248 -10.94 32.82 3.79
C THR A 248 -10.68 32.10 2.45
N GLY A 249 -9.42 32.00 2.01
CA GLY A 249 -9.07 31.41 0.71
C GLY A 249 -9.55 32.23 -0.49
N CYS A 250 -9.75 33.54 -0.34
CA CYS A 250 -10.35 34.42 -1.36
C CYS A 250 -9.50 34.67 -2.61
N GLY A 251 -8.19 34.42 -2.57
CA GLY A 251 -7.33 34.51 -3.75
C GLY A 251 -6.64 35.85 -3.97
N VAL A 252 -7.03 36.91 -3.34
CA VAL A 252 -6.48 38.26 -3.58
C VAL A 252 -4.94 38.28 -3.43
N CYS A 253 -4.38 37.52 -2.49
CA CYS A 253 -2.94 37.49 -2.25
C CYS A 253 -2.13 36.93 -3.44
N TRP A 254 -2.58 35.87 -4.11
CA TRP A 254 -1.88 35.35 -5.31
C TRP A 254 -2.18 36.17 -6.57
N GLU A 255 -3.37 36.75 -6.70
CA GLU A 255 -3.64 37.67 -7.82
C GLU A 255 -2.73 38.90 -7.80
N LYS A 256 -2.55 39.50 -6.62
CA LYS A 256 -1.71 40.67 -6.43
C LYS A 256 -0.22 40.38 -6.35
N CYS A 257 0.19 39.12 -6.26
CA CYS A 257 1.60 38.76 -6.22
C CYS A 257 2.28 39.03 -7.59
N PRO A 258 3.31 39.89 -7.66
CA PRO A 258 3.98 40.19 -8.95
C PRO A 258 4.93 39.09 -9.39
N LYS A 259 5.42 38.25 -8.47
CA LYS A 259 6.45 37.23 -8.77
C LYS A 259 5.81 36.01 -9.41
N LYS A 260 6.26 35.69 -10.64
CA LYS A 260 5.93 34.43 -11.34
C LYS A 260 7.09 33.45 -11.18
N VAL A 261 6.78 32.20 -10.95
CA VAL A 261 7.68 31.05 -10.74
C VAL A 261 7.26 29.93 -11.68
N VAL A 262 8.20 29.16 -12.20
CA VAL A 262 7.90 27.92 -12.91
C VAL A 262 7.28 26.95 -11.91
N ASP A 263 6.22 26.27 -12.30
CA ASP A 263 5.56 25.28 -11.44
C ASP A 263 6.07 23.89 -11.80
N ASP A 264 7.17 23.52 -11.14
CA ASP A 264 7.82 22.22 -11.37
C ASP A 264 7.06 21.07 -10.67
N VAL A 265 6.30 21.36 -9.62
CA VAL A 265 5.62 20.34 -8.81
C VAL A 265 4.27 19.95 -9.42
N PHE A 266 3.36 20.91 -9.57
CA PHE A 266 2.00 20.58 -10.03
C PHE A 266 1.87 20.56 -11.55
N GLU A 267 2.47 21.55 -12.23
CA GLU A 267 2.42 21.66 -13.70
C GLU A 267 3.59 20.96 -14.41
N ALA A 268 4.41 20.20 -13.67
CA ALA A 268 5.57 19.47 -14.20
C ALA A 268 6.50 20.35 -15.09
N GLY A 269 6.70 21.62 -14.70
CA GLY A 269 7.53 22.59 -15.40
C GLY A 269 6.89 23.23 -16.65
N LEU A 270 5.69 22.85 -17.05
CA LEU A 270 5.00 23.39 -18.22
C LEU A 270 4.24 24.69 -17.94
N GLY A 271 3.88 24.92 -16.70
CA GLY A 271 3.12 26.09 -16.26
C GLY A 271 3.92 27.05 -15.40
N LYS A 272 3.28 28.17 -15.02
CA LYS A 272 3.82 29.15 -14.07
C LYS A 272 2.79 29.43 -13.00
N ARG A 273 3.24 29.48 -11.74
CA ARG A 273 2.46 29.92 -10.58
C ARG A 273 3.01 31.22 -9.99
N LYS A 274 2.32 31.78 -9.03
CA LYS A 274 2.81 32.90 -8.23
C LYS A 274 3.67 32.38 -7.06
N ALA A 275 4.47 33.26 -6.46
CA ALA A 275 5.18 32.92 -5.22
C ALA A 275 4.22 32.74 -4.02
N VAL A 276 3.02 33.35 -4.06
CA VAL A 276 1.89 32.99 -3.18
C VAL A 276 0.91 32.20 -4.01
N TYR A 277 0.57 30.97 -3.58
CA TYR A 277 -0.23 30.07 -4.45
C TYR A 277 -1.03 29.04 -3.65
N THR A 278 -2.05 28.51 -4.29
CA THR A 278 -2.64 27.19 -4.04
C THR A 278 -2.30 26.31 -5.24
N PRO A 279 -2.05 25.00 -5.07
CA PRO A 279 -1.59 24.16 -6.19
C PRO A 279 -2.59 24.06 -7.33
N PHE A 280 -3.89 24.02 -7.04
CA PHE A 280 -4.98 23.94 -8.03
C PHE A 280 -6.28 24.47 -7.46
N PRO A 281 -7.29 24.77 -8.31
CA PRO A 281 -8.55 25.43 -7.87
C PRO A 281 -9.35 24.65 -6.84
N GLN A 282 -9.36 23.31 -6.90
CA GLN A 282 -10.10 22.42 -6.00
C GLN A 282 -9.31 22.01 -4.75
N ALA A 283 -8.19 22.70 -4.45
CA ALA A 283 -7.32 22.38 -3.32
C ALA A 283 -8.08 22.29 -1.98
N VAL A 284 -7.73 21.28 -1.18
CA VAL A 284 -8.25 21.06 0.18
C VAL A 284 -7.06 20.86 1.14
N PRO A 285 -6.92 21.73 2.15
CA PRO A 285 -7.64 22.99 2.36
C PRO A 285 -7.28 24.04 1.29
N LYS A 286 -8.18 24.99 1.06
CA LYS A 286 -7.97 26.08 0.08
C LYS A 286 -7.14 27.23 0.64
N PHE A 287 -6.22 26.95 1.55
CA PHE A 287 -5.32 27.96 2.08
C PHE A 287 -4.04 28.06 1.24
N PRO A 288 -3.63 29.26 0.82
CA PRO A 288 -2.39 29.43 0.09
C PRO A 288 -1.17 29.17 0.98
N VAL A 289 -0.01 29.07 0.33
CA VAL A 289 1.31 29.11 0.95
C VAL A 289 2.15 30.17 0.26
N ILE A 290 3.16 30.70 0.96
CA ILE A 290 4.18 31.57 0.37
C ILE A 290 5.43 30.73 0.14
N ASP A 291 5.83 30.63 -1.12
CA ASP A 291 7.10 30.03 -1.52
C ASP A 291 8.26 30.94 -1.09
N ARG A 292 8.85 30.61 0.06
CA ARG A 292 9.92 31.40 0.68
C ARG A 292 11.11 31.56 -0.24
N GLU A 293 11.47 30.51 -0.99
CA GLU A 293 12.66 30.49 -1.85
C GLU A 293 12.52 31.42 -3.06
N ASN A 294 11.31 31.69 -3.49
CA ASN A 294 11.02 32.53 -4.65
C ASN A 294 10.33 33.86 -4.31
N CYS A 295 9.94 34.07 -3.06
CA CYS A 295 9.25 35.29 -2.65
C CYS A 295 10.20 36.49 -2.60
N THR A 296 9.85 37.57 -3.28
CA THR A 296 10.67 38.80 -3.32
C THR A 296 10.87 39.41 -1.92
N PHE A 297 9.92 39.28 -1.00
CA PHE A 297 10.09 39.75 0.37
C PHE A 297 11.18 38.96 1.10
N PHE A 298 11.16 37.63 1.06
CA PHE A 298 12.16 36.81 1.74
C PHE A 298 13.55 36.93 1.08
N LEU A 299 13.61 37.12 -0.24
CA LEU A 299 14.90 37.25 -0.95
C LEU A 299 15.54 38.63 -0.85
N LYS A 300 14.74 39.71 -0.77
CA LYS A 300 15.23 41.08 -0.92
C LYS A 300 14.74 42.05 0.16
N GLY A 301 13.92 41.59 1.11
CA GLY A 301 13.30 42.45 2.13
C GLY A 301 12.26 43.44 1.60
N THR A 302 11.99 43.42 0.29
CA THR A 302 11.06 44.35 -0.38
C THR A 302 9.83 43.62 -0.88
N CYS A 303 8.74 44.30 -1.10
CA CYS A 303 7.47 43.73 -1.55
C CYS A 303 6.64 43.06 -0.43
N LYS A 304 5.54 43.71 -0.07
CA LYS A 304 4.51 43.17 0.82
C LYS A 304 3.10 43.27 0.17
N ALA A 305 3.03 43.09 -1.15
CA ALA A 305 1.77 43.27 -1.88
C ALA A 305 0.66 42.33 -1.38
N CYS A 306 0.98 41.03 -1.15
CA CYS A 306 0.00 40.08 -0.60
C CYS A 306 -0.51 40.51 0.78
N GLN A 307 0.33 41.05 1.64
CA GLN A 307 -0.08 41.55 2.97
C GLN A 307 -0.94 42.80 2.85
N LYS A 308 -0.51 43.77 2.03
CA LYS A 308 -1.21 45.05 1.85
C LYS A 308 -2.65 44.86 1.32
N PHE A 309 -2.85 43.89 0.45
CA PHE A 309 -4.17 43.65 -0.19
C PHE A 309 -4.97 42.51 0.47
N CYS A 310 -4.49 41.89 1.54
CA CYS A 310 -5.21 40.84 2.25
C CYS A 310 -6.39 41.45 3.03
N PRO A 311 -7.65 41.13 2.72
CA PRO A 311 -8.79 41.73 3.36
C PRO A 311 -8.95 41.30 4.84
N THR A 312 -8.40 40.12 5.21
CA THR A 312 -8.51 39.57 6.57
C THR A 312 -7.22 39.71 7.38
N GLY A 313 -6.15 40.26 6.78
CA GLY A 313 -4.87 40.40 7.46
C GLY A 313 -4.14 39.07 7.71
N ALA A 314 -4.49 38.00 7.00
CA ALA A 314 -3.97 36.65 7.24
C ALA A 314 -2.48 36.46 6.90
N ILE A 315 -1.80 37.41 6.26
CA ILE A 315 -0.39 37.25 5.89
C ILE A 315 0.53 37.51 7.08
N ASN A 316 1.29 36.49 7.48
CA ASN A 316 2.25 36.53 8.56
C ASN A 316 3.62 36.09 8.07
N PHE A 317 4.52 37.02 7.82
CA PHE A 317 5.90 36.70 7.35
C PHE A 317 6.82 36.18 8.47
N ASP A 318 6.41 36.31 9.74
CA ASP A 318 7.17 35.84 10.91
C ASP A 318 6.75 34.45 11.38
N ASP A 319 5.86 33.78 10.60
CA ASP A 319 5.42 32.40 10.85
C ASP A 319 6.61 31.43 10.89
N GLN A 320 6.54 30.46 11.78
CA GLN A 320 7.60 29.47 12.00
C GLN A 320 7.04 28.07 11.90
N ASP A 321 7.93 27.11 11.62
CA ASP A 321 7.59 25.69 11.66
C ASP A 321 7.12 25.30 13.08
N GLU A 322 6.07 24.49 13.15
CA GLU A 322 5.49 23.95 14.37
C GLU A 322 5.78 22.45 14.48
N ILE A 323 6.26 22.01 15.65
CA ILE A 323 6.47 20.59 15.94
C ILE A 323 5.27 20.06 16.71
N ILE A 324 4.61 19.06 16.15
CA ILE A 324 3.44 18.38 16.72
C ILE A 324 3.84 16.95 17.08
N THR A 325 3.51 16.51 18.29
CA THR A 325 3.69 15.11 18.70
C THR A 325 2.33 14.47 18.89
N ILE A 326 2.11 13.33 18.24
CA ILE A 326 0.87 12.55 18.32
C ILE A 326 1.17 11.12 18.76
N LYS A 327 0.13 10.46 19.35
CA LYS A 327 0.16 9.02 19.64
C LYS A 327 -0.82 8.30 18.74
N VAL A 328 -0.40 7.18 18.17
CA VAL A 328 -1.22 6.36 17.27
C VAL A 328 -0.85 4.87 17.42
N GLY A 329 -1.83 3.99 17.21
CA GLY A 329 -1.58 2.55 17.24
C GLY A 329 -1.09 1.99 15.92
N ASN A 330 -1.48 2.62 14.80
CA ASN A 330 -1.15 2.13 13.47
C ASN A 330 -0.72 3.28 12.55
N ILE A 331 0.14 2.94 11.58
CA ILE A 331 0.63 3.87 10.56
C ILE A 331 0.41 3.24 9.19
N ILE A 332 -0.27 3.98 8.31
CA ILE A 332 -0.47 3.61 6.91
C ILE A 332 0.40 4.50 6.03
N LEU A 333 1.28 3.90 5.24
CA LEU A 333 2.11 4.60 4.28
C LEU A 333 1.43 4.64 2.92
N ALA A 334 1.02 5.82 2.49
CA ALA A 334 0.38 6.07 1.20
C ALA A 334 1.13 7.17 0.42
N THR A 335 2.46 7.10 0.44
CA THR A 335 3.39 8.15 -0.03
C THR A 335 3.46 8.29 -1.55
N GLY A 336 2.72 7.45 -2.30
CA GLY A 336 2.64 7.51 -3.75
C GLY A 336 3.89 6.98 -4.45
N PHE A 337 4.24 7.60 -5.57
CA PHE A 337 5.40 7.24 -6.39
C PHE A 337 6.07 8.50 -6.93
N ASP A 338 7.33 8.36 -7.28
CA ASP A 338 8.08 9.36 -8.05
C ASP A 338 8.29 8.84 -9.48
N LEU A 339 8.25 9.76 -10.45
CA LEU A 339 8.55 9.44 -11.84
C LEU A 339 10.03 9.08 -11.99
N PHE A 340 10.31 8.07 -12.80
CA PHE A 340 11.67 7.80 -13.24
C PHE A 340 12.20 9.00 -14.05
N ASP A 341 13.40 9.46 -13.73
CA ASP A 341 14.05 10.54 -14.49
C ASP A 341 14.59 10.02 -15.83
N PRO A 342 13.93 10.32 -16.97
CA PRO A 342 14.32 9.78 -18.26
C PRO A 342 15.63 10.38 -18.82
N ARG A 343 16.20 11.43 -18.20
CA ARG A 343 17.54 11.93 -18.53
C ARG A 343 18.63 10.91 -18.27
N ARG A 344 18.37 9.94 -17.37
CA ARG A 344 19.26 8.81 -17.10
C ARG A 344 19.38 7.85 -18.27
N ILE A 345 18.47 7.93 -19.26
CA ILE A 345 18.45 7.12 -20.49
C ILE A 345 18.50 8.08 -21.69
N PRO A 346 19.70 8.62 -22.05
CA PRO A 346 19.84 9.72 -23.01
C PRO A 346 19.38 9.40 -24.42
N GLN A 347 19.27 8.12 -24.80
CA GLN A 347 18.77 7.69 -26.11
C GLN A 347 17.31 8.10 -26.36
N TYR A 348 16.48 8.25 -25.33
CA TYR A 348 15.11 8.76 -25.48
C TYR A 348 15.05 10.27 -25.76
N GLY A 349 16.14 10.99 -25.56
CA GLY A 349 16.26 12.40 -25.93
C GLY A 349 15.55 13.38 -25.00
N TYR A 350 15.01 12.95 -23.85
CA TYR A 350 14.36 13.86 -22.89
C TYR A 350 15.35 14.92 -22.37
N GLY A 351 14.90 16.18 -22.35
CA GLY A 351 15.73 17.33 -21.99
C GLY A 351 16.68 17.82 -23.11
N ARG A 352 16.90 17.01 -24.16
CA ARG A 352 17.69 17.37 -25.36
C ARG A 352 16.83 17.68 -26.56
N LEU A 353 15.79 16.89 -26.78
CA LEU A 353 14.82 17.11 -27.86
C LEU A 353 13.59 17.83 -27.28
N PRO A 354 13.13 18.92 -27.90
CA PRO A 354 12.10 19.77 -27.29
C PRO A 354 10.74 19.08 -27.13
N ASN A 355 10.37 18.16 -28.00
CA ASN A 355 9.05 17.54 -28.03
C ASN A 355 9.03 16.13 -27.42
N VAL A 356 9.96 15.84 -26.52
CA VAL A 356 9.93 14.64 -25.67
C VAL A 356 9.39 15.03 -24.31
N PHE A 357 8.31 14.35 -23.88
CA PHE A 357 7.57 14.63 -22.67
C PHE A 357 7.56 13.39 -21.77
N THR A 358 7.54 13.60 -20.47
CA THR A 358 7.18 12.54 -19.50
C THR A 358 5.68 12.29 -19.49
N SER A 359 5.27 11.17 -18.93
CA SER A 359 3.84 10.88 -18.76
C SER A 359 3.10 11.94 -17.94
N LEU A 360 3.72 12.50 -16.90
CA LEU A 360 3.10 13.54 -16.09
C LEU A 360 2.99 14.88 -16.84
N GLU A 361 4.02 15.28 -17.58
CA GLU A 361 3.93 16.43 -18.49
C GLU A 361 2.77 16.26 -19.48
N PHE A 362 2.60 15.05 -20.04
CA PHE A 362 1.49 14.77 -20.95
C PHE A 362 0.12 14.84 -20.27
N GLU A 363 -0.01 14.35 -19.05
CA GLU A 363 -1.24 14.53 -18.23
C GLU A 363 -1.58 16.02 -18.09
N ARG A 364 -0.58 16.85 -17.80
CA ARG A 364 -0.82 18.31 -17.67
C ARG A 364 -1.17 18.99 -19.00
N LEU A 365 -0.64 18.52 -20.13
CA LEU A 365 -1.07 19.00 -21.46
C LEU A 365 -2.51 18.62 -21.77
N SER A 366 -2.89 17.37 -21.49
CA SER A 366 -4.22 16.85 -21.82
C SER A 366 -5.32 17.35 -20.89
N ASN A 367 -4.98 17.78 -19.66
CA ASN A 367 -5.94 18.22 -18.66
C ASN A 367 -6.51 19.61 -18.99
N ALA A 368 -7.84 19.75 -18.95
CA ALA A 368 -8.53 21.00 -19.24
C ALA A 368 -8.13 22.17 -18.31
N ALA A 369 -7.72 21.86 -17.05
CA ALA A 369 -7.18 22.84 -16.12
C ALA A 369 -5.66 22.99 -16.19
N GLY A 370 -5.00 22.31 -17.12
CA GLY A 370 -3.55 22.38 -17.33
C GLY A 370 -3.12 23.64 -18.11
N PRO A 371 -1.80 23.80 -18.30
CA PRO A 371 -1.21 25.03 -18.83
C PRO A 371 -1.62 25.36 -20.28
N THR A 372 -2.08 24.36 -21.04
CA THR A 372 -2.55 24.51 -22.43
C THR A 372 -4.07 24.53 -22.57
N GLY A 373 -4.81 24.47 -21.45
CA GLY A 373 -6.27 24.34 -21.47
C GLY A 373 -6.75 23.02 -22.09
N GLY A 374 -5.99 21.94 -21.93
CA GLY A 374 -6.31 20.59 -22.43
C GLY A 374 -5.94 20.35 -23.90
N LYS A 375 -5.24 21.27 -24.53
CA LYS A 375 -4.76 21.10 -25.90
C LYS A 375 -3.44 20.35 -25.92
N ILE A 376 -3.40 19.24 -26.68
CA ILE A 376 -2.18 18.49 -26.92
C ILE A 376 -1.40 19.19 -28.03
N VAL A 377 -0.34 19.90 -27.65
CA VAL A 377 0.50 20.69 -28.52
C VAL A 377 1.99 20.43 -28.26
N LEU A 378 2.82 20.74 -29.22
CA LEU A 378 4.27 20.72 -29.07
C LEU A 378 4.73 21.75 -28.01
N ARG A 379 6.01 21.74 -27.65
CA ARG A 379 6.55 22.70 -26.67
C ARG A 379 6.49 24.17 -27.10
N ASP A 380 6.21 24.45 -28.38
CA ASP A 380 5.94 25.79 -28.83
C ASP A 380 4.57 26.35 -28.32
N GLY A 381 3.73 25.49 -27.76
CA GLY A 381 2.43 25.83 -27.19
C GLY A 381 1.31 26.04 -28.22
N VAL A 382 1.56 25.81 -29.51
CA VAL A 382 0.64 26.12 -30.60
C VAL A 382 0.46 24.97 -31.60
N THR A 383 1.56 24.32 -32.00
CA THR A 383 1.54 23.29 -33.05
C THR A 383 0.93 21.98 -32.54
N VAL A 384 -0.11 21.50 -33.23
CA VAL A 384 -0.71 20.18 -32.99
C VAL A 384 0.16 19.11 -33.65
N PRO A 385 0.52 18.03 -32.93
CA PRO A 385 1.32 16.94 -33.50
C PRO A 385 0.54 16.20 -34.60
N LYS A 386 1.23 15.75 -35.65
CA LYS A 386 0.67 14.86 -36.71
C LYS A 386 0.83 13.40 -36.33
N SER A 387 1.84 13.07 -35.54
CA SER A 387 2.09 11.73 -35.02
C SER A 387 2.73 11.80 -33.63
N VAL A 388 2.45 10.81 -32.81
CA VAL A 388 2.97 10.67 -31.44
C VAL A 388 3.49 9.25 -31.21
N ALA A 389 4.74 9.13 -30.76
CA ALA A 389 5.30 7.86 -30.32
C ALA A 389 5.28 7.80 -28.79
N ILE A 390 4.80 6.70 -28.23
CA ILE A 390 4.73 6.45 -26.80
C ILE A 390 5.68 5.29 -26.46
N ALA A 391 6.75 5.59 -25.73
CA ALA A 391 7.70 4.59 -25.27
C ALA A 391 7.26 4.02 -23.91
N HIS A 392 6.99 2.72 -23.88
CA HIS A 392 6.67 2.00 -22.64
C HIS A 392 7.93 1.59 -21.87
N CYS A 393 7.77 1.19 -20.64
CA CYS A 393 8.82 0.59 -19.81
C CYS A 393 10.08 1.43 -19.61
N VAL A 394 10.00 2.77 -19.79
CA VAL A 394 11.16 3.65 -19.57
C VAL A 394 11.61 3.56 -18.10
N GLY A 395 12.81 3.02 -17.87
CA GLY A 395 13.35 2.76 -16.52
C GLY A 395 12.72 1.57 -15.78
N SER A 396 11.82 0.80 -16.41
CA SER A 396 11.22 -0.43 -15.90
C SER A 396 11.58 -1.61 -16.81
N ARG A 397 11.64 -2.84 -16.25
CA ARG A 397 12.06 -4.07 -16.95
C ARG A 397 13.44 -3.93 -17.58
N ASP A 398 14.28 -3.14 -16.95
CA ASP A 398 15.64 -2.82 -17.38
C ASP A 398 16.63 -3.21 -16.28
N LYS A 399 17.61 -4.04 -16.62
CA LYS A 399 18.62 -4.53 -15.66
C LYS A 399 19.50 -3.41 -15.08
N ASN A 400 19.65 -2.30 -15.80
CA ASN A 400 20.47 -1.18 -15.37
C ASN A 400 19.73 -0.22 -14.43
N TYR A 401 18.39 -0.35 -14.32
CA TYR A 401 17.54 0.53 -13.50
C TYR A 401 16.59 -0.30 -12.62
N ASN A 402 15.31 -0.42 -13.01
CA ASN A 402 14.35 -1.24 -12.28
C ASN A 402 14.05 -2.51 -13.09
N SER A 403 14.49 -3.67 -12.58
CA SER A 403 14.30 -4.97 -13.28
C SER A 403 12.84 -5.43 -13.32
N TYR A 404 11.99 -4.89 -12.46
CA TYR A 404 10.56 -5.23 -12.35
C TYR A 404 9.69 -4.41 -13.31
N CYS A 405 8.46 -4.90 -13.56
CA CYS A 405 7.42 -4.17 -14.27
C CYS A 405 6.70 -3.19 -13.30
N SER A 406 6.50 -1.94 -13.72
CA SER A 406 5.73 -0.95 -12.97
C SER A 406 4.22 -1.28 -12.86
N ALA A 407 3.73 -2.23 -13.67
CA ALA A 407 2.33 -2.68 -13.76
C ALA A 407 1.31 -1.57 -14.10
N ILE A 408 1.77 -0.41 -14.58
CA ILE A 408 0.92 0.76 -14.82
C ILE A 408 1.10 1.35 -16.22
N CYS A 409 2.34 1.31 -16.79
CA CYS A 409 2.65 2.10 -17.98
C CYS A 409 1.86 1.68 -19.23
N CYS A 410 1.54 0.39 -19.40
CA CYS A 410 0.75 -0.07 -20.55
C CYS A 410 -0.64 0.57 -20.56
N MET A 411 -1.36 0.53 -19.44
CA MET A 411 -2.69 1.10 -19.34
C MET A 411 -2.69 2.63 -19.48
N GLN A 412 -1.71 3.29 -18.88
CA GLN A 412 -1.53 4.73 -19.04
C GLN A 412 -1.24 5.12 -20.49
N SER A 413 -0.40 4.34 -21.18
CA SER A 413 -0.06 4.57 -22.59
C SER A 413 -1.25 4.36 -23.52
N LEU A 414 -2.07 3.33 -23.27
CA LEU A 414 -3.31 3.12 -24.01
C LEU A 414 -4.30 4.29 -23.83
N LYS A 415 -4.45 4.78 -22.59
CA LYS A 415 -5.23 5.99 -22.32
C LYS A 415 -4.68 7.19 -23.10
N PHE A 416 -3.36 7.37 -23.12
CA PHE A 416 -2.75 8.48 -23.89
C PHE A 416 -2.97 8.33 -25.38
N ALA A 417 -2.85 7.11 -25.92
CA ALA A 417 -3.13 6.85 -27.33
C ALA A 417 -4.56 7.24 -27.70
N HIS A 418 -5.53 6.86 -26.88
CA HIS A 418 -6.92 7.27 -27.03
C HIS A 418 -7.08 8.79 -27.02
N LEU A 419 -6.54 9.47 -25.99
CA LEU A 419 -6.65 10.94 -25.86
C LEU A 419 -5.96 11.70 -26.99
N VAL A 420 -4.81 11.23 -27.49
CA VAL A 420 -4.12 11.82 -28.64
C VAL A 420 -5.02 11.72 -29.87
N HIS A 421 -5.52 10.53 -30.17
CA HIS A 421 -6.37 10.31 -31.35
C HIS A 421 -7.65 11.15 -31.28
N GLU A 422 -8.35 11.09 -30.11
CA GLU A 422 -9.60 11.84 -29.90
C GLU A 422 -9.42 13.35 -30.02
N LYS A 423 -8.38 13.92 -29.41
CA LYS A 423 -8.19 15.39 -29.34
C LYS A 423 -7.45 15.99 -30.53
N THR A 424 -6.70 15.21 -31.29
CA THR A 424 -5.83 15.76 -32.37
C THR A 424 -6.00 15.07 -33.72
N GLY A 425 -6.54 13.87 -33.79
CA GLY A 425 -6.56 13.03 -34.98
C GLY A 425 -5.17 12.51 -35.40
N ALA A 426 -4.13 12.69 -34.58
CA ALA A 426 -2.78 12.27 -34.88
C ALA A 426 -2.64 10.74 -34.89
N GLU A 427 -1.71 10.23 -35.70
CA GLU A 427 -1.30 8.83 -35.67
C GLU A 427 -0.54 8.53 -34.36
N VAL A 428 -0.80 7.38 -33.73
CA VAL A 428 -0.14 6.97 -32.47
C VAL A 428 0.63 5.67 -32.66
N TYR A 429 1.88 5.69 -32.26
CA TYR A 429 2.78 4.55 -32.28
C TYR A 429 3.14 4.15 -30.83
N ASN A 430 2.66 2.99 -30.38
CA ASN A 430 3.03 2.42 -29.09
C ASN A 430 4.26 1.51 -29.23
N CYS A 431 5.36 1.88 -28.58
CA CYS A 431 6.61 1.11 -28.57
C CYS A 431 6.72 0.34 -27.27
N TYR A 432 6.50 -0.99 -27.28
CA TYR A 432 6.42 -1.83 -26.09
C TYR A 432 7.16 -3.17 -26.27
N ILE A 433 7.45 -3.84 -25.16
CA ILE A 433 8.01 -5.19 -25.14
C ILE A 433 6.88 -6.22 -25.25
N ASP A 434 5.89 -6.09 -24.40
CA ASP A 434 4.59 -6.77 -24.39
C ASP A 434 3.56 -5.87 -23.69
N ILE A 435 2.27 -6.07 -23.96
CA ILE A 435 1.20 -5.36 -23.27
C ILE A 435 0.82 -6.16 -22.00
N ARG A 436 0.69 -5.47 -20.88
CA ARG A 436 0.30 -6.04 -19.60
C ARG A 436 -0.94 -5.36 -19.03
N THR A 437 -1.92 -6.19 -18.76
CA THR A 437 -3.27 -5.83 -18.27
C THR A 437 -3.55 -6.51 -16.92
N PRO A 438 -2.80 -6.17 -15.84
CA PRO A 438 -2.73 -6.99 -14.63
C PRO A 438 -3.94 -6.87 -13.69
N ALA A 439 -4.95 -6.06 -14.01
CA ALA A 439 -6.09 -5.82 -13.13
C ALA A 439 -7.43 -6.00 -13.85
N LYS A 440 -8.51 -6.06 -13.05
CA LYS A 440 -9.88 -6.22 -13.55
C LYS A 440 -10.28 -5.09 -14.51
N GLY A 441 -10.84 -5.45 -15.65
CA GLY A 441 -11.30 -4.53 -16.69
C GLY A 441 -10.19 -3.98 -17.58
N TYR A 442 -8.94 -4.40 -17.39
CA TYR A 442 -7.80 -3.89 -18.17
C TYR A 442 -7.68 -4.57 -19.54
N ASP A 443 -8.04 -5.85 -19.63
CA ASP A 443 -8.08 -6.59 -20.91
C ASP A 443 -9.17 -6.03 -21.82
N GLU A 444 -10.35 -5.74 -21.27
CA GLU A 444 -11.46 -5.16 -22.01
C GLU A 444 -11.15 -3.74 -22.48
N PHE A 445 -10.31 -3.03 -21.75
CA PHE A 445 -9.86 -1.68 -22.16
C PHE A 445 -8.84 -1.73 -23.30
N TYR A 446 -7.97 -2.76 -23.35
CA TYR A 446 -7.00 -2.99 -24.42
C TYR A 446 -7.66 -3.42 -25.72
#